data_9d7190aa28e5cfcd4dac29b05a1b3a98
#
_entry.id   9d7190aa28e5cfcd4dac29b05a1b3a98
#
_cell.length_a   1.000
_cell.length_b   1.000
_cell.length_c   1.000
_cell.angle_alpha   90.00
_cell.angle_beta   90.00
_cell.angle_gamma   90.00
#
_symmetry.space_group_name_H-M   'P 1'
#
loop_
_entity.id
_entity.type
_entity.pdbx_description
1 polymer ?
#
loop_
_entity_poly.entity_id
_entity_poly.type
_entity_poly.pdbx_seq_one_letter_code
_entity_poly.pdbx_strand_id
1 'polypeptide(L)'
;LGGDGTLIQAARDLAGRDLPMIGINLGGLGYLTQIGREGDVKELLDALLEDSYQIQERMMLKGCVYRDGRPVKESIALNDIVLTRDGDPRVLKLKLYVDGQFLNEFSADGMIVATPTGSTAYNLSAGGPIAQPDGQLMILTPICPHTLTSRTIVFGAGSRIRIEIPATNRGSQVAAFDGDTLVRLENGDYIEITKAETVTRVVKLDHRSFLDILKMKMYDA
;
A
#
# COMPACT_ATOMS: atom_id res chain seq x y z
N LEU A 1 0.31 -11.27 -17.27
CA LEU A 1 1.54 -12.01 -17.01
C LEU A 1 2.58 -11.05 -16.45
N GLY A 2 3.22 -11.38 -15.31
CA GLY A 2 4.23 -10.55 -14.66
C GLY A 2 4.27 -10.75 -13.16
N GLY A 3 5.13 -10.02 -12.46
CA GLY A 3 5.25 -10.05 -11.02
C GLY A 3 4.19 -9.19 -10.30
N ASP A 4 4.34 -9.07 -8.97
CA ASP A 4 3.42 -8.29 -8.13
C ASP A 4 3.28 -6.83 -8.61
N GLY A 5 4.37 -6.19 -9.07
CA GLY A 5 4.33 -4.83 -9.60
C GLY A 5 3.39 -4.66 -10.82
N THR A 6 3.37 -5.65 -11.72
CA THR A 6 2.46 -5.64 -12.88
C THR A 6 0.99 -5.75 -12.44
N LEU A 7 0.73 -6.58 -11.42
CA LEU A 7 -0.63 -6.71 -10.89
C LEU A 7 -1.09 -5.44 -10.17
N ILE A 8 -0.19 -4.80 -9.41
CA ILE A 8 -0.46 -3.52 -8.73
C ILE A 8 -0.82 -2.43 -9.75
N GLN A 9 -0.05 -2.32 -10.83
CA GLN A 9 -0.35 -1.37 -11.92
C GLN A 9 -1.70 -1.66 -12.55
N ALA A 10 -1.98 -2.93 -12.91
CA ALA A 10 -3.26 -3.33 -13.46
C ALA A 10 -4.43 -3.04 -12.51
N ALA A 11 -4.24 -3.25 -11.21
CA ALA A 11 -5.25 -2.95 -10.19
C ALA A 11 -5.63 -1.46 -10.16
N ARG A 12 -4.64 -0.57 -10.32
CA ARG A 12 -4.87 0.88 -10.38
C ARG A 12 -5.53 1.30 -11.69
N ASP A 13 -5.07 0.77 -12.82
CA ASP A 13 -5.60 1.10 -14.16
C ASP A 13 -7.04 0.61 -14.36
N LEU A 14 -7.39 -0.50 -13.72
CA LEU A 14 -8.72 -1.12 -13.79
C LEU A 14 -9.61 -0.77 -12.60
N ALA A 15 -9.16 0.10 -11.69
CA ALA A 15 -9.94 0.49 -10.52
C ALA A 15 -11.33 1.01 -10.91
N GLY A 16 -12.36 0.51 -10.23
CA GLY A 16 -13.76 0.84 -10.51
C GLY A 16 -14.39 0.09 -11.70
N ARG A 17 -13.66 -0.77 -12.41
CA ARG A 17 -14.23 -1.60 -13.50
C ARG A 17 -14.81 -2.94 -13.05
N ASP A 18 -14.67 -3.25 -11.78
CA ASP A 18 -15.25 -4.46 -11.17
C ASP A 18 -14.80 -5.78 -11.83
N LEU A 19 -13.55 -5.80 -12.32
CA LEU A 19 -12.97 -6.95 -13.02
C LEU A 19 -12.08 -7.76 -12.06
N PRO A 20 -12.36 -9.05 -11.84
CA PRO A 20 -11.46 -9.93 -11.12
C PRO A 20 -10.15 -10.15 -11.90
N MET A 21 -9.03 -10.17 -11.18
CA MET A 21 -7.70 -10.33 -11.75
C MET A 21 -6.99 -11.52 -11.13
N ILE A 22 -6.15 -12.19 -11.90
CA ILE A 22 -5.19 -13.17 -11.40
C ILE A 22 -3.80 -12.87 -11.94
N GLY A 23 -2.79 -12.91 -11.05
CA GLY A 23 -1.41 -12.72 -11.42
C GLY A 23 -0.72 -14.05 -11.72
N ILE A 24 -0.16 -14.18 -12.92
CA ILE A 24 0.69 -15.30 -13.33
C ILE A 24 2.12 -14.80 -13.42
N ASN A 25 2.98 -15.26 -12.50
CA ASN A 25 4.39 -14.91 -12.47
C ASN A 25 5.22 -16.09 -12.97
N LEU A 26 5.86 -15.93 -14.11
CA LEU A 26 6.72 -16.97 -14.71
C LEU A 26 8.11 -17.07 -14.03
N GLY A 27 8.38 -16.21 -13.07
CA GLY A 27 9.58 -16.24 -12.22
C GLY A 27 9.32 -16.85 -10.85
N GLY A 28 9.66 -16.13 -9.78
CA GLY A 28 9.39 -16.57 -8.40
C GLY A 28 7.97 -16.19 -7.95
N LEU A 29 7.35 -16.99 -7.09
CA LEU A 29 6.04 -16.71 -6.50
C LEU A 29 6.07 -15.36 -5.76
N GLY A 30 5.11 -14.47 -6.06
CA GLY A 30 4.87 -13.21 -5.34
C GLY A 30 3.95 -13.37 -4.14
N TYR A 31 3.63 -12.27 -3.48
CA TYR A 31 2.56 -12.24 -2.47
C TYR A 31 1.17 -12.08 -3.11
N LEU A 32 1.11 -11.46 -4.28
CA LEU A 32 -0.13 -11.22 -5.04
C LEU A 32 -0.31 -12.22 -6.17
N THR A 33 0.80 -12.66 -6.79
CA THR A 33 0.77 -13.63 -7.88
C THR A 33 0.70 -15.04 -7.32
N GLN A 34 -0.23 -15.87 -7.82
CA GLN A 34 -0.52 -17.19 -7.27
C GLN A 34 0.05 -18.34 -8.10
N ILE A 35 0.41 -18.06 -9.34
CA ILE A 35 0.84 -19.06 -10.32
C ILE A 35 2.28 -18.78 -10.72
N GLY A 36 3.15 -19.78 -10.58
CA GLY A 36 4.58 -19.62 -10.81
C GLY A 36 5.22 -20.66 -11.71
N ARG A 37 4.50 -21.70 -12.13
CA ARG A 37 5.02 -22.80 -12.97
C ARG A 37 4.06 -23.10 -14.12
N GLU A 38 4.59 -23.67 -15.20
CA GLU A 38 3.82 -23.99 -16.41
C GLU A 38 2.67 -24.97 -16.11
N GLY A 39 2.86 -25.94 -15.22
CA GLY A 39 1.82 -26.87 -14.78
C GLY A 39 0.64 -26.21 -14.05
N ASP A 40 0.93 -25.15 -13.31
CA ASP A 40 -0.08 -24.42 -12.54
C ASP A 40 -1.06 -23.64 -13.47
N VAL A 41 -0.64 -23.31 -14.71
CA VAL A 41 -1.50 -22.59 -15.68
C VAL A 41 -2.65 -23.47 -16.16
N LYS A 42 -2.41 -24.78 -16.38
CA LYS A 42 -3.47 -25.72 -16.74
C LYS A 42 -4.49 -25.85 -15.61
N GLU A 43 -4.01 -26.03 -14.40
CA GLU A 43 -4.85 -26.10 -13.19
C GLU A 43 -5.70 -24.82 -13.02
N LEU A 44 -5.12 -23.63 -13.29
CA LEU A 44 -5.86 -22.38 -13.31
C LEU A 44 -7.00 -22.41 -14.35
N LEU A 45 -6.70 -22.83 -15.59
CA LEU A 45 -7.70 -22.86 -16.64
C LEU A 45 -8.82 -23.85 -16.32
N ASP A 46 -8.48 -25.01 -15.78
CA ASP A 46 -9.45 -26.01 -15.33
C ASP A 46 -10.34 -25.42 -14.20
N ALA A 47 -9.73 -24.77 -13.20
CA ALA A 47 -10.46 -24.14 -12.10
C ALA A 47 -11.39 -22.99 -12.59
N LEU A 48 -10.96 -22.20 -13.58
CA LEU A 48 -11.79 -21.14 -14.16
C LEU A 48 -12.97 -21.71 -14.97
N LEU A 49 -12.79 -22.83 -15.67
CA LEU A 49 -13.84 -23.50 -16.43
C LEU A 49 -14.87 -24.19 -15.52
N GLU A 50 -14.43 -24.65 -14.36
CA GLU A 50 -15.26 -25.36 -13.37
C GLU A 50 -15.87 -24.43 -12.32
N ASP A 51 -15.65 -23.10 -12.41
CA ASP A 51 -16.00 -22.11 -11.37
C ASP A 51 -15.45 -22.47 -9.97
N SER A 52 -14.32 -23.20 -9.92
CA SER A 52 -13.67 -23.68 -8.70
C SER A 52 -12.61 -22.69 -8.22
N TYR A 53 -13.02 -21.47 -7.90
CA TYR A 53 -12.16 -20.40 -7.37
C TYR A 53 -12.95 -19.48 -6.45
N GLN A 54 -12.24 -18.69 -5.66
CA GLN A 54 -12.82 -17.62 -4.84
C GLN A 54 -12.39 -16.26 -5.36
N ILE A 55 -13.22 -15.24 -5.17
CA ILE A 55 -12.84 -13.85 -5.40
C ILE A 55 -12.58 -13.21 -4.04
N GLN A 56 -11.34 -12.75 -3.84
CA GLN A 56 -10.96 -12.03 -2.64
C GLN A 56 -10.88 -10.54 -2.93
N GLU A 57 -11.62 -9.74 -2.16
CA GLU A 57 -11.57 -8.29 -2.24
C GLU A 57 -10.40 -7.75 -1.42
N ARG A 58 -9.62 -6.87 -2.04
CA ARG A 58 -8.51 -6.16 -1.43
C ARG A 58 -8.89 -4.69 -1.32
N MET A 59 -8.87 -4.15 -0.11
CA MET A 59 -9.06 -2.72 0.07
C MET A 59 -7.95 -1.93 -0.63
N MET A 60 -8.29 -0.72 -1.09
CA MET A 60 -7.36 0.24 -1.61
C MET A 60 -7.37 1.50 -0.75
N LEU A 61 -6.29 2.26 -0.80
CA LEU A 61 -6.21 3.61 -0.24
C LEU A 61 -6.55 4.64 -1.31
N LYS A 62 -7.17 5.72 -0.89
CA LYS A 62 -7.35 6.95 -1.64
C LYS A 62 -6.59 8.06 -0.92
N GLY A 63 -5.71 8.76 -1.63
CA GLY A 63 -5.01 9.92 -1.11
C GLY A 63 -5.31 11.15 -1.95
N CYS A 64 -5.57 12.28 -1.29
CA CYS A 64 -5.75 13.57 -1.92
C CYS A 64 -4.75 14.57 -1.34
N VAL A 65 -3.92 15.15 -2.20
CA VAL A 65 -2.97 16.21 -1.84
C VAL A 65 -3.67 17.56 -1.94
N TYR A 66 -3.49 18.40 -0.92
CA TYR A 66 -4.05 19.75 -0.83
C TYR A 66 -2.94 20.77 -0.73
N ARG A 67 -3.11 21.88 -1.46
CA ARG A 67 -2.27 23.09 -1.42
C ARG A 67 -3.18 24.29 -1.23
N ASP A 68 -2.88 25.12 -0.24
CA ASP A 68 -3.71 26.29 0.12
C ASP A 68 -5.21 25.91 0.31
N GLY A 69 -5.46 24.73 0.90
CA GLY A 69 -6.79 24.20 1.14
C GLY A 69 -7.55 23.70 -0.10
N ARG A 70 -6.91 23.69 -1.28
CA ARG A 70 -7.50 23.21 -2.53
C ARG A 70 -6.90 21.85 -2.94
N PRO A 71 -7.71 20.91 -3.44
CA PRO A 71 -7.20 19.64 -3.93
C PRO A 71 -6.32 19.87 -5.18
N VAL A 72 -5.11 19.33 -5.17
CA VAL A 72 -4.14 19.44 -6.27
C VAL A 72 -4.08 18.13 -7.05
N LYS A 73 -4.08 17.01 -6.35
CA LYS A 73 -3.99 15.68 -6.96
C LYS A 73 -4.66 14.65 -6.07
N GLU A 74 -5.46 13.83 -6.68
CA GLU A 74 -6.05 12.63 -6.08
C GLU A 74 -5.52 11.39 -6.80
N SER A 75 -5.23 10.34 -6.06
CA SER A 75 -4.85 9.03 -6.61
C SER A 75 -5.19 7.92 -5.62
N ILE A 76 -5.11 6.68 -6.09
CA ILE A 76 -5.37 5.47 -5.31
C ILE A 76 -4.12 4.60 -5.25
N ALA A 77 -4.05 3.73 -4.24
CA ALA A 77 -2.98 2.76 -4.07
C ALA A 77 -3.53 1.42 -3.57
N LEU A 78 -3.01 0.32 -4.10
CA LEU A 78 -3.31 -1.03 -3.63
C LEU A 78 -2.43 -1.39 -2.42
N ASN A 79 -1.13 -1.04 -2.45
CA ASN A 79 -0.21 -1.33 -1.37
C ASN A 79 -0.12 -0.17 -0.37
N ASP A 80 0.38 0.98 -0.80
CA ASP A 80 0.73 2.05 0.13
C ASP A 80 0.78 3.43 -0.52
N ILE A 81 0.65 4.44 0.35
CA ILE A 81 0.94 5.84 0.04
C ILE A 81 2.08 6.25 0.95
N VAL A 82 3.19 6.67 0.34
CA VAL A 82 4.44 7.01 1.02
C VAL A 82 4.73 8.50 0.88
N LEU A 83 4.92 9.19 2.01
CA LEU A 83 5.51 10.53 2.03
C LEU A 83 6.98 10.38 2.38
N THR A 84 7.87 10.89 1.53
CA THR A 84 9.31 10.80 1.73
C THR A 84 10.03 12.03 1.20
N ARG A 85 11.28 12.19 1.59
CA ARG A 85 12.19 13.18 1.00
C ARG A 85 12.53 12.83 -0.45
N ASP A 86 12.73 13.85 -1.28
CA ASP A 86 13.14 13.74 -2.67
C ASP A 86 14.59 14.26 -2.81
N GLY A 87 15.55 13.34 -2.77
CA GLY A 87 16.98 13.58 -3.01
C GLY A 87 17.80 14.13 -1.85
N ASP A 88 17.34 15.13 -1.10
CA ASP A 88 18.11 15.73 0.02
C ASP A 88 18.06 14.83 1.27
N PRO A 89 19.22 14.49 1.91
CA PRO A 89 19.27 13.64 3.10
C PRO A 89 18.72 14.26 4.38
N ARG A 90 18.07 15.44 4.31
CA ARG A 90 17.52 16.10 5.47
C ARG A 90 16.29 15.39 6.02
N VAL A 91 16.19 15.40 7.35
CA VAL A 91 15.06 14.82 8.09
C VAL A 91 13.80 15.62 7.81
N LEU A 92 12.70 14.91 7.48
CA LEU A 92 11.38 15.52 7.36
C LEU A 92 10.72 15.64 8.73
N LYS A 93 10.03 16.75 8.93
CA LYS A 93 9.02 16.90 9.98
C LYS A 93 7.64 16.71 9.37
N LEU A 94 6.83 15.86 9.97
CA LEU A 94 5.49 15.51 9.51
C LEU A 94 4.53 15.64 10.69
N LYS A 95 3.50 16.47 10.56
CA LYS A 95 2.41 16.54 11.55
C LYS A 95 1.29 15.61 11.15
N LEU A 96 0.92 14.74 12.06
CA LEU A 96 -0.11 13.72 11.84
C LEU A 96 -1.36 14.04 12.61
N TYR A 97 -2.48 13.85 11.91
CA TYR A 97 -3.83 13.93 12.48
C TYR A 97 -4.60 12.69 12.07
N VAL A 98 -5.41 12.17 12.98
CA VAL A 98 -6.31 11.05 12.73
C VAL A 98 -7.72 11.48 13.16
N ASP A 99 -8.67 11.35 12.26
CA ASP A 99 -10.06 11.76 12.47
C ASP A 99 -10.19 13.21 12.99
N GLY A 100 -9.32 14.09 12.48
CA GLY A 100 -9.25 15.51 12.86
C GLY A 100 -8.51 15.81 14.17
N GLN A 101 -8.07 14.79 14.91
CA GLN A 101 -7.30 14.96 16.14
C GLN A 101 -5.80 14.92 15.87
N PHE A 102 -5.07 15.87 16.42
CA PHE A 102 -3.61 15.86 16.35
C PHE A 102 -3.05 14.66 17.10
N LEU A 103 -2.26 13.85 16.40
CA LEU A 103 -1.61 12.68 16.98
C LEU A 103 -0.20 13.03 17.47
N ASN A 104 0.67 13.47 16.59
CA ASN A 104 2.06 13.80 16.91
C ASN A 104 2.76 14.53 15.74
N GLU A 105 3.93 15.11 16.03
CA GLU A 105 4.90 15.55 15.04
C GLU A 105 6.05 14.53 14.98
N PHE A 106 6.29 13.96 13.82
CA PHE A 106 7.35 12.98 13.58
C PHE A 106 8.53 13.63 12.86
N SER A 107 9.73 13.27 13.30
CA SER A 107 10.98 13.54 12.58
C SER A 107 11.50 12.23 12.03
N ALA A 108 11.45 12.04 10.70
CA ALA A 108 11.73 10.78 10.04
C ALA A 108 12.20 11.01 8.58
N ASP A 109 12.66 9.98 7.90
CA ASP A 109 12.92 10.01 6.45
C ASP A 109 11.62 10.01 5.63
N GLY A 110 10.55 9.56 6.24
CA GLY A 110 9.22 9.52 5.63
C GLY A 110 8.18 8.84 6.50
N MET A 111 7.00 8.66 5.92
CA MET A 111 5.86 8.00 6.53
C MET A 111 5.14 7.15 5.49
N ILE A 112 4.79 5.93 5.84
CA ILE A 112 4.02 5.00 5.03
C ILE A 112 2.63 4.86 5.62
N VAL A 113 1.61 4.95 4.77
CA VAL A 113 0.26 4.46 5.09
C VAL A 113 -0.01 3.29 4.16
N ALA A 114 -0.05 2.08 4.73
CA ALA A 114 -0.21 0.85 3.96
C ALA A 114 -1.57 0.19 4.17
N THR A 115 -2.04 -0.52 3.14
CA THR A 115 -3.13 -1.48 3.23
C THR A 115 -2.64 -2.80 3.84
N PRO A 116 -3.52 -3.73 4.20
CA PRO A 116 -3.14 -5.10 4.53
C PRO A 116 -2.38 -5.81 3.40
N THR A 117 -2.75 -5.55 2.14
CA THR A 117 -2.01 -6.06 0.97
C THR A 117 -0.59 -5.50 0.93
N GLY A 118 -0.41 -4.20 1.14
CA GLY A 118 0.90 -3.53 1.19
C GLY A 118 1.71 -3.82 2.45
N SER A 119 1.12 -4.50 3.45
CA SER A 119 1.83 -4.84 4.69
C SER A 119 3.11 -5.67 4.45
N THR A 120 3.15 -6.45 3.37
CA THR A 120 4.30 -7.27 2.95
C THR A 120 5.21 -6.57 1.92
N ALA A 121 4.93 -5.31 1.57
CA ALA A 121 5.73 -4.48 0.66
C ALA A 121 6.67 -3.53 1.43
N TYR A 122 6.69 -2.24 1.09
CA TYR A 122 7.60 -1.28 1.73
C TYR A 122 7.37 -1.14 3.24
N ASN A 123 6.12 -1.30 3.68
CA ASN A 123 5.78 -1.36 5.11
C ASN A 123 6.62 -2.40 5.87
N LEU A 124 6.79 -3.61 5.31
CA LEU A 124 7.60 -4.66 5.95
C LEU A 124 9.07 -4.24 6.07
N SER A 125 9.64 -3.67 5.01
CA SER A 125 11.02 -3.16 4.99
C SER A 125 11.24 -2.04 6.00
N ALA A 126 10.22 -1.23 6.28
CA ALA A 126 10.24 -0.18 7.28
C ALA A 126 9.98 -0.69 8.72
N GLY A 127 9.82 -1.99 8.92
CA GLY A 127 9.59 -2.62 10.22
C GLY A 127 8.13 -2.62 10.68
N GLY A 128 7.19 -2.38 9.77
CA GLY A 128 5.76 -2.50 10.04
C GLY A 128 5.30 -3.96 10.15
N PRO A 129 4.16 -4.23 10.77
CA PRO A 129 3.61 -5.56 10.92
C PRO A 129 3.06 -6.12 9.62
N ILE A 130 3.03 -7.45 9.53
CA ILE A 130 2.32 -8.18 8.48
C ILE A 130 0.86 -8.27 8.88
N ALA A 131 -0.04 -7.97 7.95
CA ALA A 131 -1.47 -8.10 8.13
C ALA A 131 -2.05 -9.09 7.12
N GLN A 132 -3.14 -9.76 7.49
CA GLN A 132 -3.87 -10.63 6.58
C GLN A 132 -4.48 -9.78 5.45
N PRO A 133 -4.27 -10.17 4.19
CA PRO A 133 -4.50 -9.27 3.06
C PRO A 133 -5.95 -8.83 2.81
N ASP A 134 -6.92 -9.58 3.32
CA ASP A 134 -8.37 -9.27 3.27
C ASP A 134 -8.84 -8.43 4.49
N GLY A 135 -7.92 -8.07 5.38
CA GLY A 135 -8.21 -7.22 6.52
C GLY A 135 -8.73 -5.83 6.11
N GLN A 136 -9.43 -5.17 7.04
CA GLN A 136 -9.98 -3.83 6.85
C GLN A 136 -9.31 -2.87 7.84
N LEU A 137 -8.07 -2.47 7.55
CA LEU A 137 -7.23 -1.63 8.40
C LEU A 137 -6.22 -0.82 7.59
N MET A 138 -5.69 0.23 8.18
CA MET A 138 -4.58 1.03 7.66
C MET A 138 -3.40 0.95 8.62
N ILE A 139 -2.19 0.78 8.09
CA ILE A 139 -0.95 0.65 8.85
C ILE A 139 -0.12 1.91 8.62
N LEU A 140 0.09 2.69 9.68
CA LEU A 140 0.89 3.91 9.66
C LEU A 140 2.28 3.59 10.21
N THR A 141 3.30 3.57 9.34
CA THR A 141 4.67 3.18 9.68
C THR A 141 5.65 4.31 9.36
N PRO A 142 6.39 4.84 10.35
CA PRO A 142 7.44 5.82 10.11
C PRO A 142 8.67 5.15 9.49
N ILE A 143 9.32 5.85 8.54
CA ILE A 143 10.56 5.42 7.90
C ILE A 143 11.74 6.04 8.63
N CYS A 144 12.62 5.23 9.22
CA CYS A 144 13.81 5.67 9.95
C CYS A 144 13.52 6.85 10.91
N PRO A 145 12.59 6.71 11.86
CA PRO A 145 12.25 7.80 12.77
C PRO A 145 13.42 8.13 13.69
N HIS A 146 13.61 9.44 13.95
CA HIS A 146 14.67 9.95 14.81
C HIS A 146 14.31 9.95 16.30
N THR A 147 13.28 9.24 16.68
CA THR A 147 12.85 9.08 18.07
C THR A 147 12.70 7.59 18.42
N LEU A 148 13.22 7.19 19.57
CA LEU A 148 13.18 5.79 20.02
C LEU A 148 11.76 5.32 20.39
N THR A 149 10.83 6.23 20.59
CA THR A 149 9.46 5.96 20.99
C THR A 149 8.49 5.82 19.80
N SER A 150 8.93 6.15 18.58
CA SER A 150 8.10 5.98 17.39
C SER A 150 7.79 4.51 17.14
N ARG A 151 6.54 4.22 16.89
CA ARG A 151 6.03 2.87 16.59
C ARG A 151 5.07 2.95 15.43
N THR A 152 4.94 1.85 14.71
CA THR A 152 3.84 1.63 13.77
C THR A 152 2.52 1.62 14.53
N ILE A 153 1.52 2.26 13.97
CA ILE A 153 0.16 2.32 14.53
C ILE A 153 -0.80 1.73 13.50
N VAL A 154 -1.71 0.90 13.98
CA VAL A 154 -2.76 0.29 13.15
C VAL A 154 -4.09 0.94 13.46
N PHE A 155 -4.77 1.42 12.43
CA PHE A 155 -6.09 2.06 12.50
C PHE A 155 -7.12 1.20 11.75
N GLY A 156 -8.39 1.32 12.13
CA GLY A 156 -9.48 0.77 11.34
C GLY A 156 -9.59 1.45 9.97
N ALA A 157 -10.08 0.73 8.96
CA ALA A 157 -10.21 1.26 7.60
C ALA A 157 -11.13 2.49 7.48
N GLY A 158 -11.99 2.73 8.48
CA GLY A 158 -12.87 3.90 8.53
C GLY A 158 -12.20 5.20 8.96
N SER A 159 -10.96 5.16 9.45
CA SER A 159 -10.24 6.35 9.90
C SER A 159 -9.80 7.22 8.72
N ARG A 160 -9.62 8.52 8.99
CA ARG A 160 -9.03 9.49 8.06
C ARG A 160 -7.68 9.92 8.60
N ILE A 161 -6.61 9.65 7.85
CA ILE A 161 -5.25 10.04 8.20
C ILE A 161 -4.90 11.30 7.40
N ARG A 162 -4.48 12.37 8.08
CA ARG A 162 -3.97 13.58 7.45
C ARG A 162 -2.51 13.77 7.87
N ILE A 163 -1.64 13.99 6.89
CA ILE A 163 -0.21 14.24 7.09
C ILE A 163 0.10 15.60 6.49
N GLU A 164 0.53 16.54 7.34
CA GLU A 164 0.90 17.90 6.95
C GLU A 164 2.41 18.05 6.85
N ILE A 165 2.84 18.83 5.87
CA ILE A 165 4.22 19.26 5.67
C ILE A 165 4.39 20.63 6.34
N PRO A 166 5.07 20.74 7.51
CA PRO A 166 5.28 22.02 8.15
C PRO A 166 6.04 23.02 7.25
N ALA A 167 5.71 24.29 7.34
CA ALA A 167 6.42 25.37 6.62
C ALA A 167 7.92 25.46 6.97
N THR A 168 8.33 24.85 8.07
CA THR A 168 9.72 24.81 8.54
C THR A 168 10.59 23.74 7.89
N ASN A 169 10.00 22.84 7.08
CA ASN A 169 10.77 21.83 6.35
C ASN A 169 11.75 22.48 5.38
N ARG A 170 12.89 21.83 5.21
CA ARG A 170 13.92 22.23 4.24
C ARG A 170 14.16 21.04 3.31
N GLY A 171 14.21 21.30 2.02
CA GLY A 171 14.39 20.26 0.99
C GLY A 171 13.08 19.92 0.28
N SER A 172 13.17 19.00 -0.66
CA SER A 172 12.04 18.52 -1.47
C SER A 172 11.43 17.28 -0.85
N GLN A 173 10.13 17.16 -0.94
CA GLN A 173 9.39 16.00 -0.49
C GLN A 173 8.38 15.56 -1.55
N VAL A 174 8.02 14.30 -1.52
CA VAL A 174 7.14 13.66 -2.49
C VAL A 174 6.16 12.73 -1.80
N ALA A 175 4.94 12.68 -2.30
CA ALA A 175 3.99 11.60 -2.05
C ALA A 175 4.03 10.62 -3.21
N ALA A 176 4.21 9.33 -2.93
CA ALA A 176 4.23 8.25 -3.90
C ALA A 176 3.06 7.30 -3.64
N PHE A 177 2.33 6.93 -4.68
CA PHE A 177 1.23 5.95 -4.64
C PHE A 177 1.72 4.67 -5.32
N ASP A 178 1.85 3.60 -4.57
CA ASP A 178 2.42 2.31 -5.00
C ASP A 178 3.81 2.46 -5.67
N GLY A 179 4.58 3.46 -5.27
CA GLY A 179 5.91 3.74 -5.81
C GLY A 179 5.96 4.29 -7.25
N ASP A 180 4.81 4.43 -7.93
CA ASP A 180 4.74 4.81 -9.35
C ASP A 180 4.24 6.24 -9.54
N THR A 181 3.05 6.59 -9.05
CA THR A 181 2.53 7.95 -9.18
C THR A 181 3.14 8.87 -8.13
N LEU A 182 3.99 9.79 -8.58
CA LEU A 182 4.69 10.73 -7.73
C LEU A 182 4.04 12.12 -7.77
N VAL A 183 3.85 12.72 -6.59
CA VAL A 183 3.32 14.08 -6.42
C VAL A 183 4.28 14.87 -5.57
N ARG A 184 4.91 15.92 -6.13
CA ARG A 184 5.77 16.83 -5.37
C ARG A 184 4.94 17.61 -4.38
N LEU A 185 5.40 17.65 -3.13
CA LEU A 185 4.80 18.38 -2.03
C LEU A 185 5.61 19.65 -1.74
N GLU A 186 4.91 20.72 -1.42
CA GLU A 186 5.47 21.97 -0.96
C GLU A 186 5.24 22.14 0.54
N ASN A 187 5.97 23.04 1.15
CA ASN A 187 5.76 23.38 2.56
C ASN A 187 4.38 24.02 2.76
N GLY A 188 3.63 23.51 3.71
CA GLY A 188 2.24 23.88 3.93
C GLY A 188 1.22 22.95 3.26
N ASP A 189 1.66 22.11 2.32
CA ASP A 189 0.80 21.08 1.75
C ASP A 189 0.43 20.03 2.80
N TYR A 190 -0.69 19.36 2.57
CA TYR A 190 -1.06 18.17 3.31
C TYR A 190 -1.68 17.12 2.40
N ILE A 191 -1.62 15.87 2.82
CA ILE A 191 -2.34 14.77 2.18
C ILE A 191 -3.38 14.22 3.16
N GLU A 192 -4.59 14.00 2.68
CA GLU A 192 -5.61 13.21 3.37
C GLU A 192 -5.69 11.83 2.74
N ILE A 193 -5.62 10.79 3.58
CA ILE A 193 -5.63 9.39 3.18
C ILE A 193 -6.82 8.71 3.87
N THR A 194 -7.61 8.03 3.07
CA THR A 194 -8.79 7.25 3.50
C THR A 194 -8.82 5.93 2.76
N LYS A 195 -9.68 5.02 3.20
CA LYS A 195 -10.05 3.86 2.37
C LYS A 195 -10.71 4.37 1.07
N ALA A 196 -10.33 3.80 -0.07
CA ALA A 196 -11.01 4.04 -1.33
C ALA A 196 -12.38 3.36 -1.35
N GLU A 197 -13.32 3.91 -2.13
CA GLU A 197 -14.62 3.26 -2.38
C GLU A 197 -14.45 2.02 -3.26
N THR A 198 -13.44 2.04 -4.13
CA THR A 198 -13.09 0.92 -5.01
C THR A 198 -12.26 -0.12 -4.28
N VAL A 199 -12.44 -1.37 -4.67
CA VAL A 199 -11.63 -2.52 -4.24
C VAL A 199 -10.96 -3.16 -5.44
N THR A 200 -9.87 -3.87 -5.20
CA THR A 200 -9.27 -4.76 -6.19
C THR A 200 -9.78 -6.18 -5.94
N ARG A 201 -10.34 -6.83 -6.95
CA ARG A 201 -10.78 -8.22 -6.89
C ARG A 201 -9.70 -9.13 -7.43
N VAL A 202 -9.24 -10.06 -6.59
CA VAL A 202 -8.20 -11.03 -6.95
C VAL A 202 -8.83 -12.42 -6.93
N VAL A 203 -8.68 -13.14 -8.04
CA VAL A 203 -9.05 -14.56 -8.10
C VAL A 203 -8.09 -15.33 -7.22
N LYS A 204 -8.61 -16.17 -6.34
CA LYS A 204 -7.86 -17.04 -5.45
C LYS A 204 -8.21 -18.48 -5.73
N LEU A 205 -7.21 -19.30 -6.01
CA LEU A 205 -7.33 -20.74 -6.07
C LEU A 205 -7.26 -21.31 -4.65
N ASP A 206 -8.13 -22.26 -4.32
CA ASP A 206 -8.35 -22.72 -2.93
C ASP A 206 -7.16 -23.42 -2.27
N HIS A 207 -6.20 -23.88 -3.05
CA HIS A 207 -5.11 -24.75 -2.57
C HIS A 207 -3.95 -24.03 -1.88
N ARG A 208 -3.90 -22.67 -1.87
CA ARG A 208 -2.83 -21.91 -1.20
C ARG A 208 -3.38 -20.87 -0.24
N SER A 209 -3.10 -21.06 1.02
CA SER A 209 -3.43 -20.07 2.05
C SER A 209 -2.39 -18.93 2.09
N PHE A 210 -2.77 -17.80 2.68
CA PHE A 210 -1.82 -16.72 2.96
C PHE A 210 -0.65 -17.19 3.84
N LEU A 211 -0.93 -18.08 4.77
CA LEU A 211 0.10 -18.64 5.68
C LEU A 211 1.12 -19.51 4.92
N ASP A 212 0.70 -20.24 3.88
CA ASP A 212 1.62 -21.03 3.06
C ASP A 212 2.57 -20.12 2.28
N ILE A 213 2.03 -19.04 1.68
CA ILE A 213 2.84 -18.02 1.00
C ILE A 213 3.82 -17.36 1.98
N LEU A 214 3.35 -17.03 3.17
CA LEU A 214 4.17 -16.39 4.21
C LEU A 214 5.31 -17.29 4.66
N LYS A 215 5.05 -18.58 4.91
CA LYS A 215 6.09 -19.57 5.25
C LYS A 215 7.16 -19.64 4.17
N MET A 216 6.75 -19.83 2.91
CA MET A 216 7.69 -19.91 1.78
C MET A 216 8.57 -18.66 1.65
N LYS A 217 8.01 -17.48 1.92
CA LYS A 217 8.73 -16.20 1.75
C LYS A 217 9.63 -15.82 2.92
N MET A 218 9.31 -16.25 4.13
CA MET A 218 10.04 -15.85 5.34
C MET A 218 10.94 -16.92 5.93
N TYR A 219 10.66 -18.19 5.68
CA TYR A 219 11.35 -19.29 6.36
C TYR A 219 12.03 -20.26 5.39
N ASP A 220 11.59 -20.32 4.12
CA ASP A 220 12.16 -21.23 3.12
C ASP A 220 13.00 -20.48 2.06
N ALA A 221 13.30 -19.20 2.28
CA ALA A 221 14.04 -18.33 1.35
C ALA A 221 15.54 -18.29 1.66
#